data_af5c9ef33bfeace60aa845c1625c0aa7
#
_entry.id   af5c9ef33bfeace60aa845c1625c0aa7
#
_cell.length_a   1.000
_cell.length_b   1.000
_cell.length_c   1.000
_cell.angle_alpha   90.00
_cell.angle_beta   90.00
_cell.angle_gamma   90.00
#
_symmetry.space_group_name_H-M   'P 1'
#
loop_
_entity.id
_entity.type
_entity.pdbx_description
1 polymer ?
#
loop_
_entity_poly.entity_id
_entity_poly.type
_entity_poly.pdbx_seq_one_letter_code
_entity_poly.pdbx_strand_id
1 'polypeptide(L)'
;MANTGLAELDFGAFPGDVNITQTVTGQADIVSGSVVEVYIEPKDTADHTIDEHIIEAPRVFAGLISVGVGFSIYGMALDDRAYGLWNVRWVWV
;
A
#
# COMPACT_ATOMS: atom_id res chain seq x y z
N MET A 1 13.42 8.09 15.11
CA MET A 1 13.63 8.20 13.64
C MET A 1 12.55 7.40 12.94
N ALA A 2 11.96 7.95 11.90
CA ALA A 2 10.93 7.24 11.13
C ALA A 2 11.56 6.23 10.17
N ASN A 3 10.86 5.12 9.97
CA ASN A 3 11.20 4.13 8.94
C ASN A 3 10.22 4.33 7.78
N THR A 4 10.70 4.26 6.55
CA THR A 4 9.88 4.50 5.37
C THR A 4 10.31 3.60 4.22
N GLY A 5 9.40 3.32 3.32
CA GLY A 5 9.67 2.55 2.13
C GLY A 5 8.54 2.67 1.12
N LEU A 6 8.78 2.05 -0.04
CA LEU A 6 7.80 1.97 -1.11
C LEU A 6 7.30 0.54 -1.23
N ALA A 7 6.04 0.41 -1.62
CA ALA A 7 5.47 -0.87 -1.98
C ALA A 7 4.58 -0.69 -3.21
N GLU A 8 4.38 -1.77 -3.95
CA GLU A 8 3.44 -1.79 -5.05
C GLU A 8 2.27 -2.69 -4.67
N LEU A 9 1.06 -2.13 -4.72
CA LEU A 9 -0.16 -2.92 -4.50
C LEU A 9 -0.57 -3.50 -5.84
N ASP A 10 -0.70 -4.82 -5.90
CA ASP A 10 -1.07 -5.54 -7.12
C ASP A 10 -2.51 -6.03 -7.02
N PHE A 11 -3.40 -5.39 -7.75
CA PHE A 11 -4.81 -5.79 -7.82
C PHE A 11 -5.06 -6.87 -8.88
N GLY A 12 -3.99 -7.32 -9.56
CA GLY A 12 -4.10 -8.33 -10.59
C GLY A 12 -4.41 -7.77 -11.96
N ALA A 13 -4.38 -8.64 -12.97
CA ALA A 13 -4.68 -8.26 -14.34
C ALA A 13 -6.13 -7.80 -14.45
N PHE A 14 -6.38 -6.88 -15.39
CA PHE A 14 -7.74 -6.41 -15.66
C PHE A 14 -8.72 -7.59 -15.82
N PRO A 15 -9.89 -7.57 -15.23
CA PRO A 15 -10.56 -6.47 -14.52
C PRO A 15 -10.15 -6.26 -13.05
N GLY A 16 -9.22 -7.03 -12.52
CA GLY A 16 -8.65 -6.83 -11.21
C GLY A 16 -9.50 -7.34 -10.06
N ASP A 17 -9.42 -6.63 -8.92
CA ASP A 17 -10.09 -7.04 -7.69
C ASP A 17 -10.72 -5.84 -6.99
N VAL A 18 -11.59 -6.15 -6.02
CA VAL A 18 -12.24 -5.14 -5.18
C VAL A 18 -11.30 -4.67 -4.07
N ASN A 19 -10.56 -5.60 -3.47
CA ASN A 19 -9.59 -5.27 -2.42
C ASN A 19 -8.42 -6.24 -2.46
N ILE A 20 -7.30 -5.79 -1.87
CA ILE A 20 -6.11 -6.65 -1.69
C ILE A 20 -5.44 -6.31 -0.38
N THR A 21 -4.60 -7.22 0.08
CA THR A 21 -3.75 -7.02 1.25
C THR A 21 -2.30 -7.28 0.84
N GLN A 22 -1.43 -6.37 1.23
CA GLN A 22 0.01 -6.50 0.99
C GLN A 22 0.73 -6.47 2.33
N THR A 23 1.55 -7.47 2.59
CA THR A 23 2.32 -7.53 3.84
C THR A 23 3.70 -6.90 3.63
N VAL A 24 4.09 -6.04 4.58
CA VAL A 24 5.45 -5.48 4.64
C VAL A 24 6.19 -6.19 5.77
N THR A 25 7.34 -6.76 5.45
CA THR A 25 8.17 -7.49 6.42
C THR A 25 9.54 -6.82 6.59
N GLY A 26 10.42 -7.41 7.39
CA GLY A 26 11.76 -6.88 7.57
C GLY A 26 11.83 -5.69 8.53
N GLN A 27 10.80 -5.46 9.33
CA GLN A 27 10.73 -4.34 10.27
C GLN A 27 10.99 -4.84 11.69
N ALA A 28 12.24 -5.21 11.96
CA ALA A 28 12.62 -5.89 13.20
C ALA A 28 12.30 -5.08 14.46
N ASP A 29 12.32 -3.76 14.38
CA ASP A 29 12.14 -2.88 15.54
C ASP A 29 10.70 -2.42 15.75
N ILE A 30 9.76 -2.88 14.94
CA ILE A 30 8.36 -2.49 15.08
C ILE A 30 7.74 -3.14 16.31
N VAL A 31 6.97 -2.37 17.06
CA VAL A 31 6.32 -2.83 18.29
C VAL A 31 4.83 -2.51 18.23
N SER A 32 4.06 -3.06 19.19
CA SER A 32 2.60 -2.89 19.19
C SER A 32 2.15 -1.43 19.31
N GLY A 33 2.99 -0.57 19.90
CA GLY A 33 2.69 0.85 20.02
C GLY A 33 3.18 1.70 18.85
N SER A 34 3.77 1.11 17.84
CA SER A 34 4.23 1.83 16.67
C SER A 34 3.06 2.42 15.88
N VAL A 35 3.28 3.57 15.28
CA VAL A 35 2.29 4.24 14.43
C VAL A 35 2.67 4.03 12.98
N VAL A 36 1.76 3.47 12.19
CA VAL A 36 2.00 3.16 10.78
C VAL A 36 1.02 3.95 9.92
N GLU A 37 1.55 4.58 8.88
CA GLU A 37 0.74 5.27 7.89
C GLU A 37 1.15 4.81 6.49
N VAL A 38 0.19 4.83 5.58
CA VAL A 38 0.42 4.53 4.17
C VAL A 38 -0.37 5.52 3.32
N TYR A 39 0.21 5.90 2.19
CA TYR A 39 -0.47 6.79 1.25
C TYR A 39 -0.02 6.48 -0.16
N ILE A 40 -0.83 6.91 -1.13
CA ILE A 40 -0.51 6.76 -2.54
C ILE A 40 0.72 7.62 -2.87
N GLU A 41 1.69 7.02 -3.52
CA GLU A 41 2.86 7.72 -4.05
C GLU A 41 2.69 7.87 -5.56
N PRO A 42 2.42 9.09 -6.08
CA PRO A 42 2.27 9.27 -7.52
C PRO A 42 3.58 9.00 -8.24
N LYS A 43 3.63 7.87 -8.93
CA LYS A 43 4.79 7.41 -9.65
C LYS A 43 4.33 6.39 -10.69
N ASP A 44 4.95 6.41 -11.86
CA ASP A 44 4.59 5.46 -12.92
C ASP A 44 4.85 4.01 -12.49
N THR A 45 3.92 3.14 -12.84
CA THR A 45 4.11 1.69 -12.79
C THR A 45 3.97 1.13 -14.20
N ALA A 46 4.09 -0.18 -14.35
CA ALA A 46 3.84 -0.83 -15.63
C ALA A 46 2.40 -0.65 -16.11
N ASP A 47 1.47 -0.41 -15.18
CA ASP A 47 0.04 -0.39 -15.47
C ASP A 47 -0.60 0.99 -15.39
N HIS A 48 -0.03 1.91 -14.62
CA HIS A 48 -0.64 3.21 -14.32
C HIS A 48 0.38 4.34 -14.31
N THR A 49 -0.05 5.51 -14.78
CA THR A 49 0.77 6.71 -14.81
C THR A 49 0.68 7.49 -13.48
N ILE A 50 1.52 8.51 -13.35
CA ILE A 50 1.46 9.45 -12.23
C ILE A 50 0.07 10.09 -12.14
N ASP A 51 -0.49 10.53 -13.27
CA ASP A 51 -1.79 11.16 -13.31
C ASP A 51 -2.90 10.22 -12.84
N GLU A 52 -2.83 8.96 -13.24
CA GLU A 52 -3.79 7.96 -12.79
C GLU A 52 -3.71 7.76 -11.28
N HIS A 53 -2.52 7.78 -10.71
CA HIS A 53 -2.34 7.68 -9.25
C HIS A 53 -2.99 8.85 -8.52
N ILE A 54 -3.05 10.02 -9.13
CA ILE A 54 -3.65 11.19 -8.52
C ILE A 54 -5.19 11.14 -8.62
N ILE A 55 -5.70 10.69 -9.74
CA ILE A 55 -7.13 10.78 -10.07
C ILE A 55 -7.89 9.51 -9.70
N GLU A 56 -7.32 8.34 -9.93
CA GLU A 56 -8.03 7.06 -9.91
C GLU A 56 -7.52 6.06 -8.88
N ALA A 57 -6.54 6.43 -8.08
CA ALA A 57 -5.92 5.49 -7.16
C ALA A 57 -6.92 4.85 -6.19
N PRO A 58 -6.72 3.58 -5.82
CA PRO A 58 -7.53 2.96 -4.79
C PRO A 58 -7.30 3.62 -3.44
N ARG A 59 -8.21 3.39 -2.51
CA ARG A 59 -7.99 3.80 -1.12
C ARG A 59 -7.02 2.83 -0.46
N VAL A 60 -6.16 3.37 0.39
CA VAL A 60 -5.15 2.56 1.07
C VAL A 60 -5.18 2.81 2.57
N PHE A 61 -4.95 1.75 3.33
CA PHE A 61 -4.96 1.78 4.79
C PHE A 61 -3.82 0.93 5.31
N ALA A 62 -3.20 1.35 6.41
CA ALA A 62 -2.22 0.55 7.12
C ALA A 62 -2.82 0.01 8.40
N GLY A 63 -2.36 -1.15 8.82
CA GLY A 63 -2.83 -1.73 10.08
C GLY A 63 -2.18 -3.07 10.37
N LEU A 64 -2.70 -3.72 11.40
CA LEU A 64 -2.32 -5.06 11.80
C LEU A 64 -0.80 -5.24 11.95
N ILE A 65 -0.25 -4.58 12.95
CA ILE A 65 1.18 -4.70 13.27
C ILE A 65 1.47 -6.12 13.76
N SER A 66 2.52 -6.72 13.19
CA SER A 66 3.11 -7.96 13.64
C SER A 66 4.45 -7.62 14.28
N VAL A 67 4.54 -7.69 15.60
CA VAL A 67 5.71 -7.24 16.37
C VAL A 67 6.98 -7.93 15.89
N GLY A 68 8.01 -7.12 15.61
CA GLY A 68 9.29 -7.62 15.12
C GLY A 68 9.31 -8.10 13.68
N VAL A 69 8.20 -7.96 12.97
CA VAL A 69 8.05 -8.43 11.58
C VAL A 69 7.67 -7.30 10.65
N GLY A 70 6.53 -6.65 10.88
CA GLY A 70 6.04 -5.59 10.00
C GLY A 70 4.56 -5.30 10.19
N PHE A 71 3.86 -5.05 9.09
CA PHE A 71 2.46 -4.65 9.12
C PHE A 71 1.81 -4.98 7.79
N SER A 72 0.50 -4.79 7.71
CA SER A 72 -0.27 -5.00 6.49
C SER A 72 -0.72 -3.69 5.88
N ILE A 73 -0.76 -3.65 4.56
CA ILE A 73 -1.35 -2.55 3.80
C ILE A 73 -2.59 -3.11 3.11
N TYR A 74 -3.71 -2.41 3.27
CA TYR A 74 -4.98 -2.78 2.64
C TYR A 74 -5.27 -1.80 1.52
N GLY A 75 -5.55 -2.32 0.33
CA GLY A 75 -5.99 -1.53 -0.80
C GLY A 75 -7.44 -1.85 -1.14
N MET A 76 -8.24 -0.83 -1.44
CA MET A 76 -9.65 -1.00 -1.77
C MET A 76 -10.00 -0.12 -2.96
N ALA A 77 -10.64 -0.71 -3.97
CA ALA A 77 -11.05 0.02 -5.15
C ALA A 77 -12.05 1.13 -4.78
N LEU A 78 -11.94 2.27 -5.47
CA LEU A 78 -12.83 3.40 -5.23
C LEU A 78 -14.26 3.09 -5.63
N ASP A 79 -14.44 2.46 -6.76
CA ASP A 79 -15.76 2.15 -7.31
C ASP A 79 -16.01 0.66 -7.30
N ASP A 80 -15.83 0.04 -8.44
CA ASP A 80 -16.15 -1.37 -8.63
C ASP A 80 -14.92 -2.24 -8.43
N ARG A 81 -13.92 -2.04 -9.28
CA ARG A 81 -12.67 -2.81 -9.24
C ARG A 81 -11.48 -1.92 -9.58
N ALA A 82 -10.33 -2.31 -9.08
CA ALA A 82 -9.05 -1.76 -9.50
C ALA A 82 -8.22 -2.88 -10.11
N TYR A 83 -7.27 -2.56 -10.97
CA TYR A 83 -6.37 -3.54 -11.57
C TYR A 83 -4.94 -3.01 -11.59
N GLY A 84 -4.00 -3.94 -11.71
CA GLY A 84 -2.59 -3.62 -11.91
C GLY A 84 -1.90 -3.10 -10.67
N LEU A 85 -0.74 -2.50 -10.90
CA LEU A 85 0.17 -2.06 -9.85
C LEU A 85 -0.05 -0.60 -9.50
N TRP A 86 -0.14 -0.32 -8.20
CA TRP A 86 -0.26 1.02 -7.65
C TRP A 86 0.84 1.26 -6.64
N ASN A 87 1.55 2.37 -6.74
CA ASN A 87 2.62 2.71 -5.79
C ASN A 87 2.06 3.31 -4.52
N VAL A 88 2.59 2.84 -3.39
CA VAL A 88 2.30 3.42 -2.08
C VAL A 88 3.60 3.64 -1.34
N ARG A 89 3.59 4.64 -0.48
CA ARG A 89 4.67 4.87 0.48
C ARG A 89 4.14 4.55 1.87
N TRP A 90 4.95 3.88 2.66
CA TRP A 90 4.64 3.63 4.05
C TRP A 90 5.67 4.29 4.95
N VAL A 91 5.25 4.62 6.15
CA VAL A 91 6.11 5.18 7.19
C VAL A 91 5.63 4.67 8.54
N TRP A 92 6.55 4.38 9.43
CA TRP A 92 6.20 4.06 10.81
C TRP A 92 7.22 4.61 11.78
N VAL A 93 6.77 4.90 12.99
CA VAL A 93 7.60 5.36 14.11
C VAL A 93 7.31 4.55 15.35
#